data_24a6c90113f5d8146b1995dd5c6a8b96
#
_entry.id   24a6c90113f5d8146b1995dd5c6a8b96
#
_cell.length_a   1.000
_cell.length_b   1.000
_cell.length_c   1.000
_cell.angle_alpha   90.00
_cell.angle_beta   90.00
_cell.angle_gamma   90.00
#
_symmetry.space_group_name_H-M   'P 1'
#
loop_
_entity.id
_entity.type
_entity.pdbx_description
1 polymer ?
#
loop_
_entity_poly.entity_id
_entity_poly.type
_entity_poly.pdbx_seq_one_letter_code
_entity_poly.pdbx_strand_id
1 'polypeptide(L)' 'MLDQIKQKIIEAIPDATVSVDGGGGHFTIEVISATFEGKNTLQRQRMVYKAIWDLMAGDNAPLHAVDSLVCKTP' A
#
# COMPACT_ATOMS: atom_id res chain seq x y z
N MET A 1 -9.44 2.72 9.32
CA MET A 1 -8.43 1.83 8.66
C MET A 1 -7.90 2.38 7.35
N LEU A 2 -8.75 2.93 6.50
CA LEU A 2 -8.32 3.47 5.20
C LEU A 2 -7.26 4.57 5.37
N ASP A 3 -7.47 5.48 6.31
CA ASP A 3 -6.52 6.57 6.58
C ASP A 3 -5.19 6.06 7.11
N GLN A 4 -5.19 5.00 7.91
CA GLN A 4 -3.96 4.42 8.44
C GLN A 4 -3.12 3.78 7.33
N ILE A 5 -3.76 3.06 6.40
CA ILE A 5 -3.08 2.46 5.25
C ILE A 5 -2.45 3.56 4.40
N LYS A 6 -3.22 4.58 4.07
CA LYS A 6 -2.76 5.70 3.26
C LYS A 6 -1.58 6.43 3.93
N GLN A 7 -1.69 6.70 5.22
CA GLN A 7 -0.65 7.38 5.98
C GLN A 7 0.65 6.60 5.99
N LYS A 8 0.59 5.29 6.23
CA LYS A 8 1.78 4.44 6.23
C LYS A 8 2.50 4.45 4.89
N ILE A 9 1.73 4.39 3.80
CA ILE A 9 2.32 4.41 2.46
C ILE A 9 2.96 5.77 2.17
N ILE A 10 2.32 6.88 2.52
CA ILE A 10 2.85 8.22 2.30
C ILE A 10 4.11 8.47 3.14
N GLU A 11 4.18 7.93 4.36
CA GLU A 11 5.39 8.03 5.18
C GLU A 11 6.58 7.37 4.51
N ALA A 12 6.37 6.23 3.85
CA ALA A 12 7.43 5.50 3.16
C ALA A 12 7.74 6.04 1.77
N ILE A 13 6.72 6.57 1.08
CA ILE A 13 6.80 7.08 -0.29
C ILE A 13 6.15 8.47 -0.33
N PRO A 14 6.88 9.54 0.07
CA PRO A 14 6.28 10.85 0.32
C PRO A 14 5.61 11.51 -0.87
N ASP A 15 6.02 11.18 -2.11
CA ASP A 15 5.42 11.72 -3.32
C ASP A 15 4.21 10.95 -3.81
N ALA A 16 3.80 9.89 -3.10
CA ALA A 16 2.74 9.00 -3.56
C ALA A 16 1.37 9.66 -3.50
N THR A 17 0.59 9.38 -4.54
CA THR A 17 -0.87 9.56 -4.52
C THR A 17 -1.46 8.19 -4.24
N VAL A 18 -2.20 8.05 -3.15
CA VAL A 18 -2.69 6.77 -2.66
C VAL A 18 -4.21 6.77 -2.64
N SER A 19 -4.78 5.75 -3.26
CA SER A 19 -6.23 5.48 -3.20
C SER A 19 -6.43 4.13 -2.52
N VAL A 20 -7.27 4.09 -1.51
CA VAL A 20 -7.57 2.87 -0.76
C VAL A 20 -9.07 2.72 -0.65
N ASP A 21 -9.57 1.51 -0.92
CA ASP A 21 -10.98 1.18 -0.77
C ASP A 21 -11.11 -0.21 -0.12
N GLY A 22 -12.27 -0.47 0.48
CA GLY A 22 -12.55 -1.76 1.08
C GLY A 22 -13.07 -1.66 2.51
N GLY A 23 -13.10 -2.80 3.18
CA GLY A 23 -13.57 -2.94 4.55
C GLY A 23 -13.55 -4.40 4.98
N GLY A 24 -13.84 -4.65 6.27
CA GLY A 24 -13.80 -6.01 6.81
C GLY A 24 -12.43 -6.66 6.77
N GLY A 25 -11.37 -5.86 6.76
CA GLY A 25 -9.98 -6.35 6.69
C GLY A 25 -9.50 -6.67 5.28
N HIS A 26 -10.32 -6.47 4.24
CA HIS A 26 -9.99 -6.69 2.84
C HIS A 26 -9.97 -5.37 2.08
N PHE A 27 -8.87 -5.08 1.38
CA PHE A 27 -8.66 -3.76 0.78
C PHE A 27 -8.13 -3.83 -0.63
N THR A 28 -8.48 -2.82 -1.45
CA THR A 28 -7.85 -2.55 -2.74
C THR A 28 -7.07 -1.26 -2.63
N ILE A 29 -5.84 -1.25 -3.16
CA ILE A 29 -4.90 -0.14 -3.02
C ILE A 29 -4.33 0.23 -4.39
N GLU A 30 -4.32 1.52 -4.69
CA GLU A 30 -3.60 2.05 -5.84
C GLU A 30 -2.61 3.11 -5.37
N VAL A 31 -1.35 2.99 -5.81
CA VAL A 31 -0.28 3.92 -5.45
C VAL A 31 0.36 4.44 -6.73
N ILE A 32 0.40 5.75 -6.87
CA ILE A 32 1.03 6.43 -8.00
C ILE A 32 2.21 7.22 -7.49
N SER A 33 3.41 6.95 -7.99
CA SER A 33 4.62 7.61 -7.53
C SER A 33 5.71 7.62 -8.60
N ALA A 34 6.38 8.75 -8.75
CA ALA A 34 7.59 8.85 -9.60
C ALA A 34 8.72 7.98 -9.07
N THR A 35 8.71 7.65 -7.77
CA THR A 35 9.69 6.74 -7.15
C THR A 35 9.68 5.36 -7.80
N PHE A 36 8.56 4.96 -8.41
CA PHE A 36 8.44 3.66 -9.07
C PHE A 36 9.13 3.58 -10.43
N GLU A 37 9.60 4.68 -10.99
CA GLU A 37 10.29 4.67 -12.27
C GLU A 37 11.55 3.80 -12.20
N GLY A 38 11.74 2.97 -13.23
CA GLY A 38 12.88 2.05 -13.29
C GLY A 38 12.71 0.79 -12.44
N LYS A 39 11.61 0.64 -11.73
CA LYS A 39 11.32 -0.53 -10.91
C LYS A 39 10.26 -1.41 -11.58
N ASN A 40 10.43 -2.73 -11.49
CA ASN A 40 9.41 -3.67 -11.99
C ASN A 40 8.25 -3.78 -10.99
N THR A 41 7.20 -4.48 -11.40
CA THR A 41 5.99 -4.65 -10.60
C THR A 41 6.28 -5.24 -9.22
N LEU A 42 7.12 -6.26 -9.15
CA LEU A 42 7.45 -6.90 -7.86
C LEU A 42 8.16 -5.95 -6.92
N GLN A 43 9.12 -5.17 -7.43
CA GLN A 43 9.86 -4.19 -6.61
C GLN A 43 8.93 -3.11 -6.08
N ARG A 44 8.01 -2.62 -6.92
CA ARG A 44 7.03 -1.61 -6.53
C ARG A 44 6.10 -2.13 -5.42
N GLN A 45 5.58 -3.33 -5.60
CA GLN A 45 4.68 -3.95 -4.63
C GLN A 45 5.39 -4.20 -3.30
N ARG A 46 6.66 -4.62 -3.33
CA ARG A 46 7.45 -4.83 -2.12
C ARG A 46 7.60 -3.54 -1.31
N MET A 47 7.79 -2.42 -1.97
CA MET A 47 7.88 -1.12 -1.30
C MET A 47 6.59 -0.80 -0.54
N VAL A 48 5.45 -1.04 -1.17
CA VAL A 48 4.15 -0.78 -0.54
C VAL A 48 3.87 -1.75 0.60
N TYR A 49 4.10 -3.04 0.40
CA TYR A 49 3.88 -4.04 1.45
C TYR A 49 4.77 -3.78 2.67
N LYS A 50 6.00 -3.38 2.45
CA LYS A 50 6.91 -3.03 3.55
C LYS A 50 6.36 -1.85 4.35
N ALA A 51 5.76 -0.87 3.69
CA ALA A 51 5.19 0.30 4.34
C ALA A 51 4.01 -0.05 5.24
N ILE A 52 3.20 -1.04 4.87
CA ILE A 52 1.98 -1.42 5.59
C ILE A 52 2.14 -2.69 6.42
N TRP A 53 3.36 -3.23 6.51
CA TRP A 53 3.61 -4.50 7.18
C TRP A 53 3.10 -4.54 8.61
N ASP A 54 3.25 -3.45 9.36
CA ASP A 54 2.79 -3.37 10.75
C ASP A 54 1.28 -3.57 10.89
N LEU A 55 0.53 -3.21 9.86
CA LEU A 55 -0.93 -3.38 9.84
C LEU A 55 -1.35 -4.80 9.48
N MET A 56 -0.46 -5.58 8.88
CA MET A 56 -0.71 -6.94 8.39
C MET A 56 -0.15 -8.01 9.32
N ALA A 57 0.83 -7.67 10.15
CA ALA A 57 1.51 -8.63 11.02
C ALA A 57 0.70 -8.91 12.28
N GLY A 58 0.76 -10.15 12.77
CA GLY A 58 0.10 -10.57 14.01
C GLY A 58 -1.28 -11.17 13.80
N ASP A 59 -1.77 -11.87 14.82
CA ASP A 59 -3.02 -12.63 14.75
C ASP A 59 -4.26 -11.76 14.63
N ASN A 60 -4.21 -10.55 15.19
CA ASN A 60 -5.33 -9.61 15.19
C ASN A 60 -5.03 -8.38 14.33
N ALA A 61 -4.22 -8.55 13.31
CA ALA A 61 -3.86 -7.44 12.42
C ALA A 61 -5.13 -6.87 11.76
N PRO A 62 -5.31 -5.54 11.77
CA PRO A 62 -6.51 -4.92 11.20
C PRO A 62 -6.59 -5.07 9.68
N LEU A 63 -5.47 -5.24 9.00
CA LEU A 63 -5.42 -5.46 7.56
C LEU A 63 -5.20 -6.94 7.30
N HIS A 64 -6.27 -7.69 6.99
CA HIS A 64 -6.20 -9.12 6.76
C HIS A 64 -5.70 -9.48 5.37
N ALA A 65 -6.15 -8.75 4.36
CA ALA A 65 -5.80 -9.07 2.98
C ALA A 65 -5.81 -7.83 2.10
N VAL A 66 -4.87 -7.79 1.15
CA VAL A 66 -4.86 -6.83 0.05
C VAL A 66 -5.36 -7.60 -1.18
N ASP A 67 -6.62 -7.36 -1.56
CA ASP A 67 -7.23 -8.05 -2.69
C ASP A 67 -6.65 -7.60 -4.02
N SER A 68 -6.24 -6.33 -4.10
CA SER A 68 -5.61 -5.78 -5.30
C SER A 68 -4.64 -4.68 -4.89
N LEU A 69 -3.45 -4.71 -5.46
CA LEU A 69 -2.44 -3.67 -5.31
C LEU A 69 -1.93 -3.27 -6.68
N VAL A 70 -2.18 -2.04 -7.07
CA VAL A 70 -1.72 -1.46 -8.33
C VAL A 70 -0.74 -0.34 -8.04
N CYS A 71 0.45 -0.42 -8.62
CA CYS A 71 1.50 0.57 -8.47
C CYS A 71 1.85 1.15 -9.84
N LYS A 72 1.74 2.45 -9.99
CA LYS A 72 1.93 3.14 -11.26
C LYS A 72 2.89 4.30 -11.13
N THR A 73 3.52 4.67 -12.24
CA THR A 73 4.19 5.97 -12.38
C THR A 73 3.16 7.02 -12.81
N PRO A 74 3.42 8.30 -12.50
CA PRO A 74 2.53 9.40 -12.92
C PRO A 74 2.41 9.52 -14.42
#